data_b34ee9c331d346c2d5d0db289110f2f1
#
_entry.id   b34ee9c331d346c2d5d0db289110f2f1
#
_cell.length_a   1.000
_cell.length_b   1.000
_cell.length_c   1.000
_cell.angle_alpha   90.00
_cell.angle_beta   90.00
_cell.angle_gamma   90.00
#
_symmetry.space_group_name_H-M   'P 1'
#
loop_
_entity.id
_entity.type
_entity.pdbx_description
1 polymer ?
#
loop_
_entity_poly.entity_id
_entity_poly.type
_entity_poly.pdbx_seq_one_letter_code
_entity_poly.pdbx_strand_id
1 'polypeptide(L)'
;GILPLRKMLDAGVPIGLGVDGSASNDAAHLLNEARQAMLLARVGKALEAPRIENGRTVFGCDLGPSDMTPRDALRLATRGGAQVLGRAHELGQIKEGYCADIAMFRTDTLSMAGGAVHDPVGALLLCASDNADYTIVNGRVVVREGKMTTVDMGPMIERHNQLALQLALDAA
;
A
#
# COMPACT_ATOMS: atom_id res chain seq x y z
N GLY A 1 -10.97 -8.98 13.96
CA GLY A 1 -11.49 -7.62 14.11
C GLY A 1 -10.79 -6.66 13.18
N ILE A 2 -11.33 -5.44 12.99
CA ILE A 2 -10.68 -4.37 12.21
C ILE A 2 -9.73 -3.61 13.14
N LEU A 3 -8.48 -3.42 12.71
CA LEU A 3 -7.49 -2.64 13.44
C LEU A 3 -7.97 -1.18 13.58
N PRO A 4 -8.00 -0.59 14.78
CA PRO A 4 -8.39 0.81 14.99
C PRO A 4 -7.26 1.77 14.57
N LEU A 5 -6.90 1.71 13.29
CA LEU A 5 -5.71 2.36 12.72
C LEU A 5 -5.63 3.86 13.06
N ARG A 6 -6.73 4.59 12.87
CA ARG A 6 -6.75 6.03 13.16
C ARG A 6 -6.44 6.34 14.62
N LYS A 7 -7.06 5.58 15.56
CA LYS A 7 -6.83 5.76 16.99
C LYS A 7 -5.39 5.48 17.41
N MET A 8 -4.77 4.48 16.77
CA MET A 8 -3.37 4.17 17.02
C MET A 8 -2.44 5.27 16.50
N LEU A 9 -2.72 5.82 15.32
CA LEU A 9 -1.96 6.95 14.76
C LEU A 9 -2.11 8.21 15.64
N ASP A 10 -3.33 8.49 16.11
CA ASP A 10 -3.59 9.63 17.02
C ASP A 10 -2.90 9.46 18.38
N ALA A 11 -2.72 8.23 18.83
CA ALA A 11 -1.95 7.90 20.02
C ALA A 11 -0.41 7.94 19.80
N GLY A 12 0.04 8.27 18.59
CA GLY A 12 1.46 8.36 18.27
C GLY A 12 2.17 7.01 18.10
N VAL A 13 1.41 5.92 17.92
CA VAL A 13 2.00 4.59 17.68
C VAL A 13 2.67 4.57 16.32
N PRO A 14 3.96 4.20 16.21
CA PRO A 14 4.62 4.00 14.94
C PRO A 14 3.98 2.83 14.17
N ILE A 15 3.49 3.09 12.96
CA ILE A 15 2.81 2.09 12.14
C ILE A 15 3.42 2.08 10.73
N GLY A 16 3.75 0.89 10.25
CA GLY A 16 4.09 0.60 8.87
C GLY A 16 3.15 -0.46 8.30
N LEU A 17 3.20 -0.68 7.00
CA LEU A 17 2.44 -1.70 6.31
C LEU A 17 3.34 -2.87 5.92
N GLY A 18 2.79 -4.07 5.95
CA GLY A 18 3.38 -5.29 5.45
C GLY A 18 2.34 -6.08 4.66
N VAL A 19 2.80 -6.92 3.73
CA VAL A 19 1.93 -7.76 2.89
C VAL A 19 1.59 -9.09 3.54
N ASP A 20 2.23 -9.39 4.71
CA ASP A 20 2.14 -10.69 5.40
C ASP A 20 2.66 -11.87 4.54
N GLY A 21 2.49 -13.08 5.02
CA GLY A 21 2.88 -14.29 4.30
C GLY A 21 1.86 -14.71 3.25
N SER A 22 2.30 -15.45 2.24
CA SER A 22 1.46 -15.93 1.15
C SER A 22 0.30 -16.84 1.58
N ALA A 23 0.37 -17.41 2.79
CA ALA A 23 -0.73 -18.19 3.36
C ALA A 23 -1.91 -17.33 3.84
N SER A 24 -1.70 -16.03 4.06
CA SER A 24 -2.72 -15.08 4.55
C SER A 24 -3.00 -13.95 3.56
N ASN A 25 -2.13 -13.74 2.58
CA ASN A 25 -2.28 -12.70 1.55
C ASN A 25 -1.65 -13.16 0.23
N ASP A 26 -2.49 -13.46 -0.75
CA ASP A 26 -2.06 -13.96 -2.07
C ASP A 26 -1.46 -12.87 -2.95
N ALA A 27 -1.82 -11.61 -2.73
CA ALA A 27 -1.49 -10.52 -3.66
C ALA A 27 -0.05 -10.01 -3.51
N ALA A 28 0.55 -10.08 -2.31
CA ALA A 28 1.89 -9.58 -1.98
C ALA A 28 2.17 -8.15 -2.53
N HIS A 29 1.15 -7.27 -2.52
CA HIS A 29 1.18 -5.97 -3.17
C HIS A 29 0.97 -4.82 -2.17
N LEU A 30 2.05 -4.13 -1.78
CA LEU A 30 2.02 -3.13 -0.70
C LEU A 30 1.06 -1.95 -0.95
N LEU A 31 0.83 -1.54 -2.20
CA LEU A 31 -0.15 -0.49 -2.50
C LEU A 31 -1.59 -0.96 -2.27
N ASN A 32 -1.88 -2.25 -2.48
CA ASN A 32 -3.18 -2.82 -2.12
C ASN A 32 -3.40 -2.78 -0.62
N GLU A 33 -2.36 -3.09 0.17
CA GLU A 33 -2.41 -2.97 1.62
C GLU A 33 -2.64 -1.52 2.07
N ALA A 34 -1.98 -0.57 1.43
CA ALA A 34 -2.17 0.86 1.70
C ALA A 34 -3.62 1.30 1.40
N ARG A 35 -4.17 0.87 0.26
CA ARG A 35 -5.57 1.09 -0.10
C ARG A 35 -6.52 0.46 0.91
N GLN A 36 -6.30 -0.80 1.26
CA GLN A 36 -7.14 -1.54 2.20
C GLN A 36 -7.10 -0.89 3.59
N ALA A 37 -5.93 -0.55 4.10
CA ALA A 37 -5.77 0.14 5.38
C ALA A 37 -6.56 1.45 5.41
N MET A 38 -6.48 2.25 4.35
CA MET A 38 -7.24 3.49 4.21
C MET A 38 -8.75 3.24 4.20
N LEU A 39 -9.23 2.30 3.40
CA LEU A 39 -10.66 2.02 3.27
C LEU A 39 -11.24 1.45 4.57
N LEU A 40 -10.52 0.53 5.23
CA LEU A 40 -10.95 -0.03 6.52
C LEU A 40 -10.94 1.03 7.63
N ALA A 41 -10.00 1.95 7.64
CA ALA A 41 -10.00 3.06 8.59
C ALA A 41 -11.24 3.95 8.42
N ARG A 42 -11.63 4.26 7.16
CA ARG A 42 -12.85 5.01 6.86
C ARG A 42 -14.13 4.26 7.26
N VAL A 43 -14.20 2.95 6.96
CA VAL A 43 -15.33 2.10 7.39
C VAL A 43 -15.40 2.03 8.90
N GLY A 44 -14.27 1.83 9.59
CA GLY A 44 -14.20 1.80 11.05
C GLY A 44 -14.75 3.09 11.66
N LYS A 45 -14.44 4.24 11.04
CA LYS A 45 -14.99 5.52 11.47
C LYS A 45 -16.48 5.64 11.22
N ALA A 46 -16.96 5.22 10.07
CA ALA A 46 -18.39 5.26 9.72
C ALA A 46 -19.25 4.39 10.66
N LEU A 47 -18.67 3.33 11.22
CA LEU A 47 -19.34 2.42 12.16
C LEU A 47 -19.27 2.89 13.63
N GLU A 48 -18.59 3.99 13.93
CA GLU A 48 -18.60 4.55 15.29
C GLU A 48 -20.02 4.99 15.68
N ALA A 49 -20.35 4.79 16.97
CA ALA A 49 -21.63 5.23 17.50
C ALA A 49 -21.82 6.73 17.27
N PRO A 50 -23.04 7.18 16.95
CA PRO A 50 -23.33 8.59 16.82
C PRO A 50 -23.08 9.32 18.14
N ARG A 51 -22.60 10.55 18.05
CA ARG A 51 -22.32 11.42 19.18
C ARG A 51 -23.05 12.75 19.03
N ILE A 52 -23.30 13.44 20.14
CA ILE A 52 -23.93 14.74 20.11
C ILE A 52 -22.84 15.81 20.17
N GLU A 53 -22.79 16.64 19.13
CA GLU A 53 -21.88 17.78 19.05
C GLU A 53 -22.72 19.06 18.78
N ASN A 54 -22.61 20.05 19.65
CA ASN A 54 -23.39 21.32 19.55
C ASN A 54 -24.90 21.10 19.36
N GLY A 55 -25.47 20.11 20.06
CA GLY A 55 -26.91 19.79 20.00
C GLY A 55 -27.36 19.07 18.73
N ARG A 56 -26.45 18.64 17.87
CA ARG A 56 -26.71 17.80 16.68
C ARG A 56 -26.15 16.40 16.84
N THR A 57 -26.88 15.41 16.35
CA THR A 57 -26.36 14.06 16.22
C THR A 57 -25.42 14.01 15.03
N VAL A 58 -24.16 13.64 15.28
CA VAL A 58 -23.11 13.47 14.27
C VAL A 58 -22.82 11.98 14.13
N PHE A 59 -22.92 11.46 12.93
CA PHE A 59 -22.56 10.10 12.57
C PHE A 59 -21.10 10.05 12.09
N GLY A 60 -20.45 8.93 12.25
CA GLY A 60 -19.08 8.75 11.76
C GLY A 60 -18.93 9.03 10.25
N CYS A 61 -19.97 8.75 9.46
CA CYS A 61 -20.02 9.03 8.03
C CYS A 61 -20.14 10.53 7.68
N ASP A 62 -20.61 11.39 8.62
CA ASP A 62 -20.77 12.83 8.38
C ASP A 62 -19.43 13.59 8.37
N LEU A 63 -18.36 12.94 8.87
CA LEU A 63 -17.04 13.56 9.02
C LEU A 63 -16.22 13.56 7.72
N GLY A 64 -16.76 12.95 6.67
CA GLY A 64 -16.13 12.91 5.35
C GLY A 64 -14.88 12.03 5.26
N PRO A 65 -14.16 12.06 4.13
CA PRO A 65 -13.01 11.20 3.89
C PRO A 65 -11.72 11.64 4.62
N SER A 66 -11.80 12.68 5.48
CA SER A 66 -10.63 13.29 6.12
C SER A 66 -9.91 12.41 7.13
N ASP A 67 -10.55 11.35 7.62
CA ASP A 67 -9.95 10.51 8.66
C ASP A 67 -8.76 9.67 8.16
N MET A 68 -8.70 9.37 6.87
CA MET A 68 -7.55 8.70 6.25
C MET A 68 -7.49 9.07 4.77
N THR A 69 -6.49 9.82 4.38
CA THR A 69 -6.27 10.25 2.99
C THR A 69 -5.37 9.25 2.25
N PRO A 70 -5.36 9.27 0.89
CA PRO A 70 -4.37 8.51 0.12
C PRO A 70 -2.92 8.84 0.52
N ARG A 71 -2.64 10.11 0.85
CA ARG A 71 -1.30 10.53 1.30
C ARG A 71 -0.92 9.95 2.65
N ASP A 72 -1.87 9.79 3.57
CA ASP A 72 -1.61 9.13 4.85
C ASP A 72 -1.31 7.65 4.65
N ALA A 73 -2.08 6.96 3.79
CA ALA A 73 -1.84 5.56 3.46
C ALA A 73 -0.47 5.37 2.77
N LEU A 74 -0.10 6.24 1.84
CA LEU A 74 1.22 6.20 1.20
C LEU A 74 2.35 6.47 2.22
N ARG A 75 2.14 7.34 3.19
CA ARG A 75 3.11 7.56 4.28
C ARG A 75 3.31 6.32 5.13
N LEU A 76 2.25 5.55 5.42
CA LEU A 76 2.38 4.27 6.13
C LEU A 76 3.20 3.27 5.33
N ALA A 77 2.99 3.21 4.01
CA ALA A 77 3.72 2.31 3.10
C ALA A 77 5.19 2.72 2.87
N THR A 78 5.59 3.92 3.29
CA THR A 78 6.94 4.47 3.07
C THR A 78 7.60 4.87 4.38
N ARG A 79 7.34 6.09 4.85
CA ARG A 79 7.93 6.64 6.09
C ARG A 79 7.57 5.85 7.33
N GLY A 80 6.32 5.36 7.40
CA GLY A 80 5.86 4.55 8.52
C GLY A 80 6.65 3.25 8.63
N GLY A 81 6.82 2.54 7.50
CA GLY A 81 7.67 1.34 7.44
C GLY A 81 9.11 1.63 7.86
N ALA A 82 9.72 2.71 7.35
CA ALA A 82 11.07 3.13 7.73
C ALA A 82 11.19 3.43 9.23
N GLN A 83 10.17 4.07 9.82
CA GLN A 83 10.13 4.37 11.26
C GLN A 83 10.05 3.09 12.10
N VAL A 84 9.18 2.15 11.74
CA VAL A 84 9.04 0.86 12.44
C VAL A 84 10.34 0.05 12.39
N LEU A 85 11.06 0.13 11.27
CA LEU A 85 12.36 -0.52 11.10
C LEU A 85 13.53 0.22 11.81
N GLY A 86 13.28 1.38 12.44
CA GLY A 86 14.34 2.21 13.05
C GLY A 86 15.25 2.91 12.03
N ARG A 87 14.86 2.93 10.75
CA ARG A 87 15.66 3.43 9.63
C ARG A 87 15.10 4.70 8.97
N ALA A 88 14.32 5.48 9.71
CA ALA A 88 13.71 6.72 9.21
C ALA A 88 14.73 7.81 8.80
N HIS A 89 16.00 7.66 9.24
CA HIS A 89 17.09 8.57 8.91
C HIS A 89 17.68 8.36 7.51
N GLU A 90 17.36 7.22 6.86
CA GLU A 90 17.96 6.84 5.58
C GLU A 90 16.94 6.24 4.57
N LEU A 91 15.71 5.90 4.99
CA LEU A 91 14.67 5.27 4.17
C LEU A 91 13.35 6.02 4.19
N GLY A 92 12.47 5.67 3.25
CA GLY A 92 11.07 6.09 3.18
C GLY A 92 10.85 7.47 2.56
N GLN A 93 11.88 8.12 2.05
CA GLN A 93 11.81 9.45 1.41
C GLN A 93 12.81 9.55 0.27
N ILE A 94 12.46 10.32 -0.75
CA ILE A 94 13.40 10.79 -1.78
C ILE A 94 14.04 12.07 -1.26
N LYS A 95 15.27 11.97 -0.75
CA LYS A 95 16.00 13.07 -0.13
C LYS A 95 17.51 12.83 -0.25
N GLU A 96 18.29 13.89 -0.33
CA GLU A 96 19.77 13.81 -0.30
C GLU A 96 20.26 13.09 0.96
N GLY A 97 21.21 12.18 0.80
CA GLY A 97 21.76 11.36 1.88
C GLY A 97 20.92 10.12 2.24
N TYR A 98 19.75 9.95 1.62
CA TYR A 98 18.94 8.75 1.79
C TYR A 98 19.31 7.66 0.78
N CYS A 99 19.01 6.40 1.11
CA CYS A 99 19.13 5.29 0.18
C CYS A 99 18.24 5.55 -1.05
N ALA A 100 18.76 5.24 -2.23
CA ALA A 100 18.01 5.35 -3.47
C ALA A 100 17.10 4.12 -3.64
N ASP A 101 16.07 4.04 -2.79
CA ASP A 101 14.99 3.05 -2.86
C ASP A 101 13.76 3.72 -3.43
N ILE A 102 13.48 3.51 -4.74
CA ILE A 102 12.49 4.27 -5.50
C ILE A 102 11.64 3.30 -6.31
N ALA A 103 10.32 3.46 -6.22
CA ALA A 103 9.36 2.83 -7.13
C ALA A 103 8.70 3.91 -8.00
N MET A 104 8.64 3.68 -9.31
CA MET A 104 8.05 4.58 -10.29
C MET A 104 6.86 3.90 -10.97
N PHE A 105 5.78 4.64 -11.11
CA PHE A 105 4.53 4.15 -11.71
C PHE A 105 4.14 5.08 -12.87
N ARG A 106 3.66 4.49 -13.94
CA ARG A 106 3.11 5.25 -15.07
C ARG A 106 1.76 5.86 -14.69
N THR A 107 1.54 7.09 -15.10
CA THR A 107 0.27 7.80 -14.90
C THR A 107 -0.51 8.01 -16.20
N ASP A 108 0.06 7.59 -17.33
CA ASP A 108 -0.50 7.71 -18.68
C ASP A 108 -1.24 6.45 -19.14
N THR A 109 -1.64 5.58 -18.21
CA THR A 109 -2.46 4.39 -18.49
C THR A 109 -3.96 4.74 -18.47
N LEU A 110 -4.78 3.92 -19.13
CA LEU A 110 -6.24 4.13 -19.15
C LEU A 110 -6.84 4.11 -17.73
N SER A 111 -6.32 3.26 -16.85
CA SER A 111 -6.74 3.15 -15.45
C SER A 111 -6.44 4.40 -14.63
N MET A 112 -5.38 5.13 -14.98
CA MET A 112 -4.94 6.35 -14.28
C MET A 112 -5.46 7.63 -14.95
N ALA A 113 -5.93 7.55 -16.20
CA ALA A 113 -6.37 8.70 -16.98
C ALA A 113 -7.47 9.48 -16.26
N GLY A 114 -7.37 10.80 -16.27
CA GLY A 114 -8.27 11.69 -15.54
C GLY A 114 -7.93 11.79 -14.05
N GLY A 115 -7.89 10.67 -13.32
CA GLY A 115 -7.56 10.67 -11.89
C GLY A 115 -6.16 11.23 -11.59
N ALA A 116 -5.16 10.81 -12.35
CA ALA A 116 -3.77 11.26 -12.17
C ALA A 116 -3.56 12.76 -12.49
N VAL A 117 -4.42 13.36 -13.30
CA VAL A 117 -4.37 14.80 -13.60
C VAL A 117 -4.79 15.62 -12.38
N HIS A 118 -5.79 15.13 -11.63
CA HIS A 118 -6.30 15.83 -10.44
C HIS A 118 -5.46 15.54 -9.19
N ASP A 119 -5.20 14.27 -8.93
CA ASP A 119 -4.41 13.82 -7.78
C ASP A 119 -3.66 12.53 -8.11
N PRO A 120 -2.38 12.60 -8.51
CA PRO A 120 -1.60 11.42 -8.87
C PRO A 120 -1.41 10.45 -7.70
N VAL A 121 -1.37 10.93 -6.46
CA VAL A 121 -1.27 10.07 -5.26
C VAL A 121 -2.59 9.37 -5.01
N GLY A 122 -3.70 10.09 -5.15
CA GLY A 122 -5.04 9.52 -5.07
C GLY A 122 -5.25 8.46 -6.14
N ALA A 123 -4.88 8.75 -7.39
CA ALA A 123 -4.98 7.80 -8.49
C ALA A 123 -4.14 6.55 -8.26
N LEU A 124 -2.89 6.69 -7.80
CA LEU A 124 -2.01 5.56 -7.50
C LEU A 124 -2.64 4.55 -6.52
N LEU A 125 -3.39 5.04 -5.54
CA LEU A 125 -3.98 4.18 -4.50
C LEU A 125 -5.41 3.73 -4.83
N LEU A 126 -6.16 4.50 -5.62
CA LEU A 126 -7.60 4.26 -5.82
C LEU A 126 -7.96 3.73 -7.21
N CYS A 127 -7.20 4.13 -8.25
CA CYS A 127 -7.59 3.80 -9.62
C CYS A 127 -7.11 2.43 -10.07
N ALA A 128 -5.85 2.09 -9.85
CA ALA A 128 -5.31 0.78 -10.19
C ALA A 128 -4.11 0.43 -9.31
N SER A 129 -3.95 -0.86 -9.08
CA SER A 129 -2.75 -1.42 -8.45
C SER A 129 -1.86 -2.01 -9.55
N ASP A 130 -1.30 -1.15 -10.38
CA ASP A 130 -0.36 -1.59 -11.42
C ASP A 130 1.01 -1.90 -10.79
N ASN A 131 1.75 -2.81 -11.39
CA ASN A 131 3.13 -3.05 -11.02
C ASN A 131 3.97 -1.80 -11.30
N ALA A 132 5.03 -1.62 -10.51
CA ALA A 132 5.98 -0.55 -10.76
C ALA A 132 6.62 -0.69 -12.15
N ASP A 133 6.69 0.40 -12.89
CA ASP A 133 7.39 0.44 -14.16
C ASP A 133 8.92 0.38 -13.96
N TYR A 134 9.40 1.10 -12.94
CA TYR A 134 10.77 0.98 -12.46
C TYR A 134 10.83 0.78 -10.95
N THR A 135 11.74 -0.08 -10.51
CA THR A 135 12.11 -0.21 -9.10
C THR A 135 13.62 -0.15 -8.97
N ILE A 136 14.06 0.74 -8.09
CA ILE A 136 15.48 0.93 -7.76
C ILE A 136 15.64 0.58 -6.29
N VAL A 137 16.61 -0.25 -5.96
CA VAL A 137 16.95 -0.64 -4.59
C VAL A 137 18.41 -0.32 -4.34
N ASN A 138 18.67 0.55 -3.39
CA ASN A 138 20.00 1.06 -3.06
C ASN A 138 20.79 1.50 -4.32
N GLY A 139 20.13 2.24 -5.22
CA GLY A 139 20.68 2.72 -6.48
C GLY A 139 20.75 1.70 -7.63
N ARG A 140 20.42 0.43 -7.39
CA ARG A 140 20.40 -0.61 -8.42
C ARG A 140 19.01 -0.78 -9.02
N VAL A 141 18.89 -0.70 -10.33
CA VAL A 141 17.62 -0.97 -11.04
C VAL A 141 17.33 -2.47 -10.99
N VAL A 142 16.26 -2.87 -10.34
CA VAL A 142 15.82 -4.27 -10.21
C VAL A 142 14.55 -4.57 -11.02
N VAL A 143 13.77 -3.53 -11.37
CA VAL A 143 12.67 -3.60 -12.33
C VAL A 143 12.86 -2.50 -13.37
N ARG A 144 12.68 -2.82 -14.63
CA ARG A 144 12.72 -1.88 -15.77
C ARG A 144 11.57 -2.20 -16.71
N GLU A 145 10.77 -1.19 -17.03
CA GLU A 145 9.60 -1.33 -17.92
C GLU A 145 8.68 -2.49 -17.50
N GLY A 146 8.43 -2.59 -16.18
CA GLY A 146 7.61 -3.64 -15.58
C GLY A 146 8.23 -5.04 -15.56
N LYS A 147 9.50 -5.21 -15.96
CA LYS A 147 10.19 -6.50 -16.01
C LYS A 147 11.33 -6.57 -15.00
N MET A 148 11.44 -7.70 -14.31
CA MET A 148 12.60 -7.96 -13.44
C MET A 148 13.88 -7.99 -14.26
N THR A 149 14.93 -7.31 -13.76
CA THR A 149 16.27 -7.30 -14.40
C THR A 149 17.21 -8.31 -13.78
N THR A 150 16.84 -8.90 -12.66
CA THR A 150 17.70 -9.77 -11.85
C THR A 150 17.35 -11.25 -11.97
N VAL A 151 16.17 -11.58 -12.50
CA VAL A 151 15.64 -12.95 -12.60
C VAL A 151 14.88 -13.09 -13.91
N ASP A 152 15.06 -14.23 -14.59
CA ASP A 152 14.17 -14.63 -15.69
C ASP A 152 12.88 -15.22 -15.09
N MET A 153 11.78 -14.49 -15.29
CA MET A 153 10.48 -14.86 -14.73
C MET A 153 9.82 -16.06 -15.44
N GLY A 154 10.16 -16.32 -16.70
CA GLY A 154 9.55 -17.40 -17.48
C GLY A 154 9.72 -18.78 -16.82
N PRO A 155 10.95 -19.24 -16.63
CA PRO A 155 11.22 -20.53 -15.96
C PRO A 155 10.71 -20.59 -14.52
N MET A 156 10.74 -19.45 -13.79
CA MET A 156 10.24 -19.37 -12.42
C MET A 156 8.73 -19.61 -12.37
N ILE A 157 7.96 -18.92 -13.23
CA ILE A 157 6.50 -19.08 -13.31
C ILE A 157 6.13 -20.52 -13.69
N GLU A 158 6.81 -21.09 -14.68
CA GLU A 158 6.59 -22.47 -15.09
C GLU A 158 6.83 -23.45 -13.93
N ARG A 159 7.96 -23.31 -13.23
CA ARG A 159 8.28 -24.15 -12.07
C ARG A 159 7.25 -23.97 -10.94
N HIS A 160 6.82 -22.74 -10.68
CA HIS A 160 5.80 -22.45 -9.67
C HIS A 160 4.48 -23.16 -9.99
N ASN A 161 4.04 -23.08 -11.24
CA ASN A 161 2.80 -23.74 -11.68
C ASN A 161 2.87 -25.27 -11.57
N GLN A 162 4.02 -25.87 -11.89
CA GLN A 162 4.25 -27.31 -11.72
C GLN A 162 4.13 -27.72 -10.25
N LEU A 163 4.76 -26.98 -9.34
CA LEU A 163 4.69 -27.25 -7.90
C LEU A 163 3.29 -27.06 -7.35
N ALA A 164 2.58 -26.01 -7.76
CA ALA A 164 1.20 -25.78 -7.35
C ALA A 164 0.26 -26.92 -7.79
N LEU A 165 0.42 -27.40 -9.02
CA LEU A 165 -0.34 -28.55 -9.51
C LEU A 165 -0.03 -29.83 -8.71
N GLN A 166 1.22 -30.08 -8.42
CA GLN A 166 1.63 -31.24 -7.61
C GLN A 166 1.01 -31.20 -6.22
N LEU A 167 1.10 -30.05 -5.53
CA LEU A 167 0.46 -29.86 -4.21
C LEU A 167 -1.05 -30.07 -4.24
N ALA A 168 -1.73 -29.60 -5.29
CA ALA A 168 -3.17 -29.82 -5.43
C ALA A 168 -3.55 -31.29 -5.63
N LEU A 169 -2.71 -32.06 -6.35
CA LEU A 169 -2.92 -33.49 -6.57
C LEU A 169 -2.61 -34.33 -5.30
N ASP A 170 -1.58 -33.94 -4.55
CA ASP A 170 -1.18 -34.60 -3.31
C ASP A 170 -2.18 -34.35 -2.16
N ALA A 171 -3.01 -33.30 -2.25
CA ALA A 171 -4.01 -32.94 -1.27
C ALA A 171 -5.42 -33.53 -1.56
N ALA A 172 -5.62 -34.18 -2.71
CA ALA A 172 -6.89 -34.78 -3.14
C ALA A 172 -7.00 -36.26 -2.76
#